data_54954ae6f2c6436208460b94f429a99b
#
_entry.id   54954ae6f2c6436208460b94f429a99b
#
_cell.length_a   1.000
_cell.length_b   1.000
_cell.length_c   1.000
_cell.angle_alpha   90.00
_cell.angle_beta   90.00
_cell.angle_gamma   90.00
#
_symmetry.space_group_name_H-M   'P 1'
#
loop_
_entity.id
_entity.type
_entity.pdbx_description
1 polymer ?
#
loop_
_entity_poly.entity_id
_entity_poly.type
_entity_poly.pdbx_seq_one_letter_code
_entity_poly.pdbx_strand_id
1 'polypeptide(L)'
;MGAEAIQKLIESFDLEAEAEVLREVIRTGKGQKKLRALKRLKVVAAFLQSGNDPAGMVLDCIPVIPPELRPMVQLDGGRFATSDLNDLYRRVINRNNRLKRLIDLGAPEIIINNEKRMLQESVDALFDNGRRGRPVAGPGNRPLKSLSDLLKGKQGRFRQNLLGKRVDYSGRSVIIVGPQLKLHQCGLPKLMALELFKPFVMKRLVDLNYAQNIKSAKRMVERQRSQVWDVLEEVIAEHPVMLNRAPTCLLYTSPSPRDK
;
A
#
# COMPACT_ATOMS: atom_id res chain seq x y z
N MET A 1 -0.39 33.88 -7.82
CA MET A 1 -0.91 33.23 -6.59
C MET A 1 -0.73 31.73 -6.67
N GLY A 2 -0.66 31.05 -5.53
CA GLY A 2 -0.56 29.59 -5.47
C GLY A 2 0.83 29.04 -5.85
N ALA A 3 0.88 27.88 -6.50
CA ALA A 3 2.11 27.17 -6.83
C ALA A 3 3.08 27.98 -7.69
N GLU A 4 2.57 28.76 -8.65
CA GLU A 4 3.38 29.65 -9.51
C GLU A 4 4.17 30.68 -8.70
N ALA A 5 3.58 31.26 -7.66
CA ALA A 5 4.28 32.23 -6.79
C ALA A 5 5.37 31.54 -5.95
N ILE A 6 5.10 30.32 -5.49
CA ILE A 6 6.09 29.50 -4.76
C ILE A 6 7.24 29.14 -5.68
N GLN A 7 6.96 28.74 -6.91
CA GLN A 7 7.96 28.41 -7.91
C GLN A 7 8.92 29.59 -8.16
N LYS A 8 8.37 30.79 -8.43
CA LYS A 8 9.17 31.99 -8.61
C LYS A 8 10.02 32.35 -7.40
N LEU A 9 9.51 32.14 -6.18
CA LEU A 9 10.28 32.33 -4.94
C LEU A 9 11.42 31.32 -4.79
N ILE A 10 11.19 30.09 -5.22
CA ILE A 10 12.22 29.04 -5.16
C ILE A 10 13.29 29.27 -6.23
N GLU A 11 12.91 29.68 -7.45
CA GLU A 11 13.83 30.01 -8.55
C GLU A 11 14.72 31.20 -8.22
N SER A 12 14.21 32.18 -7.45
CA SER A 12 14.96 33.32 -6.98
C SER A 12 15.83 33.06 -5.73
N PHE A 13 15.80 31.83 -5.22
CA PHE A 13 16.43 31.49 -3.94
C PHE A 13 17.84 30.93 -4.14
N ASP A 14 18.84 31.67 -3.63
CA ASP A 14 20.24 31.23 -3.62
C ASP A 14 20.51 30.34 -2.39
N LEU A 15 20.83 29.08 -2.66
CA LEU A 15 21.09 28.07 -1.63
C LEU A 15 22.40 28.33 -0.87
N GLU A 16 23.45 28.80 -1.57
CA GLU A 16 24.77 29.01 -0.97
C GLU A 16 24.75 30.22 -0.03
N ALA A 17 24.22 31.35 -0.51
CA ALA A 17 24.08 32.56 0.28
C ALA A 17 23.21 32.32 1.54
N GLU A 18 22.09 31.62 1.41
CA GLU A 18 21.22 31.31 2.55
C GLU A 18 21.92 30.36 3.54
N ALA A 19 22.71 29.41 3.07
CA ALA A 19 23.47 28.52 3.95
C ALA A 19 24.47 29.28 4.82
N GLU A 20 25.13 30.27 4.27
CA GLU A 20 26.08 31.13 5.01
C GLU A 20 25.35 31.95 6.08
N VAL A 21 24.28 32.64 5.70
CA VAL A 21 23.43 33.40 6.62
C VAL A 21 22.91 32.52 7.77
N LEU A 22 22.45 31.31 7.47
CA LEU A 22 21.97 30.38 8.48
C LEU A 22 23.10 29.91 9.41
N ARG A 23 24.31 29.67 8.91
CA ARG A 23 25.46 29.30 9.74
C ARG A 23 25.81 30.43 10.71
N GLU A 24 25.75 31.68 10.26
CA GLU A 24 25.99 32.84 11.10
C GLU A 24 24.92 33.01 12.18
N VAL A 25 23.64 32.84 11.83
CA VAL A 25 22.51 32.83 12.78
C VAL A 25 22.64 31.71 13.82
N ILE A 26 23.19 30.57 13.46
CA ILE A 26 23.43 29.45 14.39
C ILE A 26 24.56 29.76 15.36
N ARG A 27 25.61 30.51 14.88
CA ARG A 27 26.75 30.93 15.69
C ARG A 27 26.35 31.98 16.73
N THR A 28 25.56 32.97 16.32
CA THR A 28 25.20 34.13 17.15
C THR A 28 23.86 33.96 17.90
N GLY A 29 22.94 33.18 17.35
CA GLY A 29 21.57 33.02 17.89
C GLY A 29 21.45 32.09 19.08
N LYS A 30 20.46 32.37 19.96
CA LYS A 30 20.12 31.55 21.13
C LYS A 30 18.67 31.06 21.05
N GLY A 31 18.38 29.98 21.78
CA GLY A 31 17.03 29.47 21.95
C GLY A 31 16.32 29.01 20.66
N GLN A 32 15.05 29.37 20.51
CA GLN A 32 14.20 28.94 19.39
C GLN A 32 14.68 29.42 18.02
N LYS A 33 15.33 30.61 17.94
CA LYS A 33 15.88 31.14 16.70
C LYS A 33 16.96 30.21 16.14
N LYS A 34 17.86 29.75 17.00
CA LYS A 34 18.91 28.79 16.66
C LYS A 34 18.33 27.45 16.21
N LEU A 35 17.31 26.92 16.90
CA LEU A 35 16.67 25.65 16.52
C LEU A 35 15.96 25.72 15.15
N ARG A 36 15.30 26.83 14.84
CA ARG A 36 14.68 27.05 13.52
C ARG A 36 15.73 27.16 12.43
N ALA A 37 16.80 27.90 12.67
CA ALA A 37 17.92 28.02 11.72
C ALA A 37 18.60 26.65 11.46
N LEU A 38 18.79 25.82 12.50
CA LEU A 38 19.34 24.47 12.36
C LEU A 38 18.44 23.55 11.49
N LYS A 39 17.13 23.59 11.72
CA LYS A 39 16.17 22.81 10.91
C LYS A 39 16.20 23.26 9.44
N ARG A 40 16.25 24.56 9.18
CA ARG A 40 16.30 25.11 7.84
C ARG A 40 17.63 24.80 7.15
N LEU A 41 18.75 24.98 7.85
CA LEU A 41 20.08 24.65 7.33
C LEU A 41 20.20 23.19 6.94
N LYS A 42 19.59 22.26 7.71
CA LYS A 42 19.59 20.84 7.37
C LYS A 42 18.97 20.56 5.99
N VAL A 43 17.89 21.27 5.64
CA VAL A 43 17.24 21.13 4.33
C VAL A 43 18.09 21.75 3.23
N VAL A 44 18.57 22.98 3.44
CA VAL A 44 19.43 23.70 2.46
C VAL A 44 20.71 22.90 2.19
N ALA A 45 21.38 22.41 3.24
CA ALA A 45 22.57 21.59 3.09
C ALA A 45 22.31 20.28 2.33
N ALA A 46 21.14 19.66 2.53
CA ALA A 46 20.78 18.45 1.78
C ALA A 46 20.61 18.71 0.28
N PHE A 47 20.06 19.86 -0.12
CA PHE A 47 20.00 20.26 -1.52
C PHE A 47 21.39 20.55 -2.09
N LEU A 48 22.24 21.27 -1.37
CA LEU A 48 23.61 21.55 -1.80
C LEU A 48 24.44 20.28 -1.97
N GLN A 49 24.32 19.32 -1.04
CA GLN A 49 25.05 18.05 -1.11
C GLN A 49 24.55 17.13 -2.23
N SER A 50 23.25 17.12 -2.51
CA SER A 50 22.67 16.27 -3.54
C SER A 50 22.81 16.86 -4.95
N GLY A 51 23.08 18.15 -5.08
CA GLY A 51 23.12 18.87 -6.36
C GLY A 51 21.74 18.99 -7.03
N ASN A 52 20.65 18.72 -6.29
CA ASN A 52 19.29 18.83 -6.83
C ASN A 52 18.79 20.28 -6.76
N ASP A 53 18.12 20.72 -7.83
CA ASP A 53 17.45 22.01 -7.85
C ASP A 53 16.15 21.97 -7.01
N PRO A 54 15.97 22.88 -6.04
CA PRO A 54 14.73 23.01 -5.28
C PRO A 54 13.49 23.29 -6.14
N ALA A 55 13.64 23.87 -7.33
CA ALA A 55 12.54 24.10 -8.27
C ALA A 55 11.81 22.78 -8.64
N GLY A 56 12.51 21.67 -8.63
CA GLY A 56 11.94 20.34 -8.84
C GLY A 56 10.90 19.88 -7.78
N MET A 57 10.74 20.61 -6.67
CA MET A 57 9.66 20.38 -5.72
C MET A 57 8.28 20.84 -6.23
N VAL A 58 8.25 21.68 -7.25
CA VAL A 58 7.01 22.12 -7.91
C VAL A 58 6.86 21.31 -9.19
N LEU A 59 5.73 20.62 -9.31
CA LEU A 59 5.44 19.77 -10.46
C LEU A 59 4.78 20.59 -11.58
N ASP A 60 5.37 20.61 -12.76
CA ASP A 60 4.76 21.17 -13.97
C ASP A 60 3.78 20.19 -14.62
N CYS A 61 4.09 18.90 -14.50
CA CYS A 61 3.28 17.81 -15.03
C CYS A 61 2.85 16.84 -13.92
N ILE A 62 1.58 16.43 -13.94
CA ILE A 62 1.06 15.46 -12.98
C ILE A 62 1.37 14.05 -13.48
N PRO A 63 2.00 13.19 -12.66
CA PRO A 63 2.23 11.81 -13.02
C PRO A 63 0.92 11.04 -13.09
N VAL A 64 0.72 10.29 -14.17
CA VAL A 64 -0.45 9.44 -14.38
C VAL A 64 -0.02 7.99 -14.30
N ILE A 65 -0.63 7.24 -13.39
CA ILE A 65 -0.35 5.81 -13.26
C ILE A 65 -0.98 5.02 -14.42
N PRO A 66 -0.39 3.89 -14.83
CA PRO A 66 -0.92 3.03 -15.89
C PRO A 66 -2.37 2.59 -15.64
N PRO A 67 -3.17 2.35 -16.71
CA PRO A 67 -4.57 1.95 -16.58
C PRO A 67 -4.79 0.67 -15.80
N GLU A 68 -3.84 -0.26 -15.84
CA GLU A 68 -3.87 -1.55 -15.13
C GLU A 68 -3.90 -1.35 -13.59
N LEU A 69 -3.29 -0.28 -13.09
CA LEU A 69 -3.26 0.06 -11.66
C LEU A 69 -4.51 0.83 -11.20
N ARG A 70 -5.34 1.29 -12.15
CA ARG A 70 -6.62 1.98 -11.91
C ARG A 70 -7.75 1.41 -12.78
N PRO A 71 -8.04 0.12 -12.67
CA PRO A 71 -8.91 -0.58 -13.60
C PRO A 71 -10.34 -0.03 -13.58
N MET A 72 -10.99 -0.14 -14.74
CA MET A 72 -12.42 0.03 -14.92
C MET A 72 -12.98 -1.33 -15.35
N VAL A 73 -13.79 -1.96 -14.52
CA VAL A 73 -14.34 -3.29 -14.75
C VAL A 73 -15.84 -3.19 -14.96
N GLN A 74 -16.34 -3.83 -16.01
CA GLN A 74 -17.76 -3.97 -16.24
C GLN A 74 -18.33 -5.07 -15.32
N LEU A 75 -19.34 -4.71 -14.55
CA LEU A 75 -20.12 -5.62 -13.72
C LEU A 75 -21.31 -6.18 -14.48
N ASP A 76 -21.84 -7.30 -14.00
CA ASP A 76 -23.09 -7.86 -14.49
C ASP A 76 -24.20 -6.80 -14.44
N GLY A 77 -24.98 -6.69 -15.53
CA GLY A 77 -26.01 -5.64 -15.66
C GLY A 77 -25.54 -4.31 -16.26
N GLY A 78 -24.37 -4.27 -16.93
CA GLY A 78 -23.90 -3.10 -17.68
C GLY A 78 -23.38 -1.94 -16.84
N ARG A 79 -23.22 -2.12 -15.54
CA ARG A 79 -22.61 -1.12 -14.65
C ARG A 79 -21.09 -1.25 -14.67
N PHE A 80 -20.41 -0.11 -14.55
CA PHE A 80 -18.95 -0.07 -14.43
C PHE A 80 -18.52 0.19 -13.00
N ALA A 81 -17.64 -0.66 -12.46
CA ALA A 81 -16.87 -0.37 -11.26
C ALA A 81 -15.55 0.26 -11.69
N THR A 82 -15.25 1.41 -11.14
CA THR A 82 -14.04 2.17 -11.46
C THR A 82 -13.25 2.46 -10.18
N SER A 83 -11.93 2.57 -10.33
CA SER A 83 -11.07 3.02 -9.25
C SER A 83 -11.36 4.48 -8.90
N ASP A 84 -11.29 4.81 -7.60
CA ASP A 84 -11.47 6.19 -7.10
C ASP A 84 -10.48 7.17 -7.76
N LEU A 85 -9.29 6.70 -8.15
CA LEU A 85 -8.28 7.50 -8.85
C LEU A 85 -8.78 8.05 -10.20
N ASN A 86 -9.57 7.27 -10.93
CA ASN A 86 -10.13 7.74 -12.21
C ASN A 86 -11.04 8.95 -12.01
N ASP A 87 -11.81 9.00 -10.92
CA ASP A 87 -12.65 10.17 -10.61
C ASP A 87 -11.80 11.37 -10.20
N LEU A 88 -10.74 11.17 -9.43
CA LEU A 88 -9.81 12.23 -9.05
C LEU A 88 -9.07 12.80 -10.27
N TYR A 89 -8.56 11.97 -11.18
CA TYR A 89 -7.95 12.42 -12.44
C TYR A 89 -8.96 13.19 -13.31
N ARG A 90 -10.19 12.68 -13.45
CA ARG A 90 -11.26 13.36 -14.21
C ARG A 90 -11.53 14.75 -13.66
N ARG A 91 -11.54 14.93 -12.33
CA ARG A 91 -11.74 16.25 -11.70
C ARG A 91 -10.60 17.21 -12.04
N VAL A 92 -9.36 16.76 -12.01
CA VAL A 92 -8.19 17.57 -12.39
C VAL A 92 -8.29 17.99 -13.85
N ILE A 93 -8.57 17.05 -14.77
CA ILE A 93 -8.71 17.34 -16.20
C ILE A 93 -9.82 18.35 -16.46
N ASN A 94 -11.00 18.16 -15.86
CA ASN A 94 -12.13 19.05 -16.03
C ASN A 94 -11.82 20.48 -15.53
N ARG A 95 -11.14 20.63 -14.38
CA ARG A 95 -10.72 21.92 -13.86
C ARG A 95 -9.67 22.57 -14.75
N ASN A 96 -8.71 21.82 -15.24
CA ASN A 96 -7.69 22.31 -16.15
C ASN A 96 -8.29 22.79 -17.48
N ASN A 97 -9.19 22.02 -18.07
CA ASN A 97 -9.88 22.39 -19.30
C ASN A 97 -10.75 23.65 -19.12
N ARG A 98 -11.39 23.79 -17.96
CA ARG A 98 -12.16 24.96 -17.61
C ARG A 98 -11.26 26.20 -17.46
N LEU A 99 -10.14 26.07 -16.75
CA LEU A 99 -9.17 27.15 -16.60
C LEU A 99 -8.63 27.60 -17.97
N LYS A 100 -8.23 26.65 -18.82
CA LYS A 100 -7.76 26.96 -20.19
C LYS A 100 -8.78 27.75 -20.97
N ARG A 101 -10.04 27.32 -20.95
CA ARG A 101 -11.15 28.00 -21.64
C ARG A 101 -11.39 29.41 -21.10
N LEU A 102 -11.26 29.64 -19.79
CA LEU A 102 -11.39 30.97 -19.17
C LEU A 102 -10.27 31.92 -19.58
N ILE A 103 -9.04 31.40 -19.70
CA ILE A 103 -7.88 32.16 -20.16
C ILE A 103 -8.08 32.55 -21.64
N ASP A 104 -8.48 31.61 -22.50
CA ASP A 104 -8.72 31.83 -23.93
C ASP A 104 -9.85 32.87 -24.19
N LEU A 105 -10.83 32.93 -23.30
CA LEU A 105 -11.95 33.90 -23.37
C LEU A 105 -11.57 35.27 -22.73
N GLY A 106 -10.40 35.45 -22.21
CA GLY A 106 -10.00 36.71 -21.57
C GLY A 106 -10.80 37.07 -20.32
N ALA A 107 -11.22 36.06 -19.55
CA ALA A 107 -12.00 36.26 -18.32
C ALA A 107 -11.30 37.16 -17.30
N PRO A 108 -12.04 37.86 -16.41
CA PRO A 108 -11.47 38.69 -15.36
C PRO A 108 -10.49 37.92 -14.48
N GLU A 109 -9.41 38.56 -14.09
CA GLU A 109 -8.30 37.96 -13.32
C GLU A 109 -8.77 37.28 -12.01
N ILE A 110 -9.77 37.86 -11.35
CA ILE A 110 -10.36 37.30 -10.13
C ILE A 110 -10.94 35.91 -10.39
N ILE A 111 -11.61 35.70 -11.51
CA ILE A 111 -12.20 34.42 -11.89
C ILE A 111 -11.11 33.42 -12.23
N ILE A 112 -10.10 33.83 -12.99
CA ILE A 112 -8.94 33.01 -13.34
C ILE A 112 -8.21 32.55 -12.07
N ASN A 113 -7.94 33.46 -11.15
CA ASN A 113 -7.27 33.14 -9.89
C ASN A 113 -8.09 32.18 -9.01
N ASN A 114 -9.41 32.32 -8.99
CA ASN A 114 -10.28 31.38 -8.28
C ASN A 114 -10.25 29.96 -8.90
N GLU A 115 -10.27 29.88 -10.23
CA GLU A 115 -10.20 28.58 -10.92
C GLU A 115 -8.81 27.94 -10.76
N LYS A 116 -7.71 28.72 -10.76
CA LYS A 116 -6.35 28.24 -10.39
C LYS A 116 -6.33 27.64 -9.00
N ARG A 117 -6.99 28.26 -8.02
CA ARG A 117 -7.13 27.73 -6.66
C ARG A 117 -7.90 26.42 -6.63
N MET A 118 -9.02 26.33 -7.38
CA MET A 118 -9.85 25.11 -7.45
C MET A 118 -9.11 23.96 -8.17
N LEU A 119 -8.26 24.27 -9.16
CA LEU A 119 -7.39 23.29 -9.79
C LEU A 119 -6.36 22.75 -8.79
N GLN A 120 -5.73 23.64 -8.02
CA GLN A 120 -4.79 23.25 -6.97
C GLN A 120 -5.45 22.34 -5.92
N GLU A 121 -6.67 22.64 -5.48
CA GLU A 121 -7.43 21.79 -4.57
C GLU A 121 -7.70 20.40 -5.16
N SER A 122 -7.97 20.33 -6.46
CA SER A 122 -8.19 19.04 -7.14
C SER A 122 -6.89 18.21 -7.21
N VAL A 123 -5.75 18.86 -7.42
CA VAL A 123 -4.43 18.21 -7.42
C VAL A 123 -4.05 17.77 -6.01
N ASP A 124 -4.27 18.60 -4.99
CA ASP A 124 -4.03 18.25 -3.59
C ASP A 124 -4.87 17.03 -3.18
N ALA A 125 -6.13 16.94 -3.62
CA ALA A 125 -6.98 15.79 -3.38
C ALA A 125 -6.50 14.52 -4.12
N LEU A 126 -5.92 14.63 -5.29
CA LEU A 126 -5.34 13.49 -6.02
C LEU A 126 -4.15 12.89 -5.24
N PHE A 127 -3.28 13.73 -4.67
CA PHE A 127 -2.12 13.27 -3.94
C PHE A 127 -2.45 12.81 -2.52
N ASP A 128 -3.18 13.59 -1.74
CA ASP A 128 -3.52 13.28 -0.34
C ASP A 128 -4.89 13.87 0.03
N ASN A 129 -5.95 13.12 -0.27
CA ASN A 129 -7.33 13.56 -0.05
C ASN A 129 -7.64 13.73 1.43
N GLY A 130 -8.12 14.91 1.83
CA GLY A 130 -8.47 15.23 3.21
C GLY A 130 -7.34 15.79 4.07
N ARG A 131 -6.14 15.98 3.51
CA ARG A 131 -5.03 16.64 4.23
C ARG A 131 -5.31 18.12 4.46
N ARG A 132 -5.98 18.79 3.51
CA ARG A 132 -6.39 20.19 3.58
C ARG A 132 -7.89 20.28 3.41
N GLY A 133 -8.60 20.59 4.49
CA GLY A 133 -10.05 20.80 4.48
C GLY A 133 -10.86 19.49 4.37
N ARG A 134 -12.09 19.62 3.87
CA ARG A 134 -12.99 18.48 3.69
C ARG A 134 -12.48 17.54 2.58
N PRO A 135 -12.43 16.24 2.84
CA PRO A 135 -12.08 15.28 1.80
C PRO A 135 -13.14 15.29 0.69
N VAL A 136 -12.67 15.12 -0.52
CA VAL A 136 -13.53 14.88 -1.68
C VAL A 136 -14.21 13.53 -1.52
N ALA A 137 -15.54 13.52 -1.51
CA ALA A 137 -16.34 12.31 -1.35
C ALA A 137 -16.91 11.81 -2.67
N GLY A 138 -17.09 10.51 -2.77
CA GLY A 138 -17.81 9.82 -3.82
C GLY A 138 -19.26 9.50 -3.42
N PRO A 139 -19.92 8.60 -4.15
CA PRO A 139 -21.25 8.12 -3.81
C PRO A 139 -21.32 7.59 -2.37
N GLY A 140 -22.40 7.90 -1.65
CA GLY A 140 -22.57 7.48 -0.26
C GLY A 140 -21.69 8.26 0.74
N ASN A 141 -21.21 9.44 0.38
CA ASN A 141 -20.42 10.33 1.24
C ASN A 141 -19.09 9.71 1.73
N ARG A 142 -18.63 8.64 1.09
CA ARG A 142 -17.34 7.99 1.37
C ARG A 142 -16.21 8.84 0.77
N PRO A 143 -15.14 9.17 1.54
CA PRO A 143 -13.97 9.86 0.99
C PRO A 143 -13.30 9.00 -0.09
N LEU A 144 -12.92 9.63 -1.20
CA LEU A 144 -12.22 8.97 -2.30
C LEU A 144 -10.77 8.64 -1.89
N LYS A 145 -10.30 7.47 -2.28
CA LYS A 145 -8.96 6.97 -1.98
C LYS A 145 -7.93 7.63 -2.91
N SER A 146 -7.03 8.44 -2.33
CA SER A 146 -5.98 9.17 -3.05
C SER A 146 -4.74 8.31 -3.30
N LEU A 147 -3.75 8.84 -4.04
CA LEU A 147 -2.47 8.18 -4.28
C LEU A 147 -1.74 7.87 -2.96
N SER A 148 -1.75 8.81 -2.01
CA SER A 148 -1.15 8.64 -0.69
C SER A 148 -1.81 7.50 0.09
N ASP A 149 -3.13 7.35 0.00
CA ASP A 149 -3.90 6.30 0.68
C ASP A 149 -3.62 4.90 0.12
N LEU A 150 -3.15 4.81 -1.14
CA LEU A 150 -2.68 3.54 -1.71
C LEU A 150 -1.40 3.03 -1.02
N LEU A 151 -0.61 3.91 -0.43
CA LEU A 151 0.67 3.59 0.21
C LEU A 151 0.56 3.52 1.73
N LYS A 152 -0.25 4.41 2.33
CA LYS A 152 -0.40 4.59 3.77
C LYS A 152 -1.36 3.58 4.42
N GLY A 153 -1.19 3.41 5.73
CA GLY A 153 -2.13 2.71 6.60
C GLY A 153 -2.09 1.18 6.48
N LYS A 154 -3.06 0.52 7.14
CA LYS A 154 -3.15 -0.95 7.24
C LYS A 154 -3.43 -1.62 5.89
N GLN A 155 -4.18 -0.94 5.03
CA GLN A 155 -4.56 -1.42 3.69
C GLN A 155 -3.67 -0.84 2.59
N GLY A 156 -2.63 -0.09 2.95
CA GLY A 156 -1.67 0.44 2.00
C GLY A 156 -0.71 -0.62 1.47
N ARG A 157 -0.10 -0.31 0.34
CA ARG A 157 0.81 -1.23 -0.38
C ARG A 157 1.95 -1.75 0.49
N PHE A 158 2.53 -0.90 1.34
CA PHE A 158 3.63 -1.31 2.21
C PHE A 158 3.20 -2.39 3.21
N ARG A 159 2.14 -2.15 3.99
CA ARG A 159 1.72 -3.08 5.04
C ARG A 159 0.97 -4.30 4.52
N GLN A 160 0.21 -4.17 3.44
CA GLN A 160 -0.63 -5.25 2.93
C GLN A 160 0.07 -6.15 1.91
N ASN A 161 1.03 -5.64 1.13
CA ASN A 161 1.59 -6.36 0.00
C ASN A 161 3.11 -6.53 0.05
N LEU A 162 3.85 -5.67 0.77
CA LEU A 162 5.31 -5.70 0.83
C LEU A 162 5.82 -6.30 2.14
N LEU A 163 5.38 -5.82 3.29
CA LEU A 163 5.80 -6.35 4.59
C LEU A 163 5.16 -7.71 4.92
N GLY A 164 4.07 -8.04 4.28
CA GLY A 164 3.40 -9.32 4.41
C GLY A 164 2.53 -9.59 3.20
N LYS A 165 2.50 -10.84 2.75
CA LYS A 165 1.69 -11.30 1.64
C LYS A 165 0.81 -12.46 2.09
N ARG A 166 -0.32 -12.67 1.42
CA ARG A 166 -1.06 -13.92 1.53
C ARG A 166 -0.26 -15.00 0.82
N VAL A 167 -0.13 -16.13 1.48
CA VAL A 167 0.64 -17.27 0.94
C VAL A 167 -0.30 -18.43 0.66
N ASP A 168 0.08 -19.26 -0.33
CA ASP A 168 -0.59 -20.51 -0.64
C ASP A 168 -0.35 -21.52 0.49
N TYR A 169 -1.09 -22.62 0.47
CA TYR A 169 -1.02 -23.68 1.49
C TYR A 169 -1.22 -23.16 2.91
N SER A 170 -2.13 -22.23 3.08
CA SER A 170 -2.55 -21.69 4.36
C SER A 170 -4.06 -21.77 4.52
N GLY A 171 -4.55 -21.95 5.75
CA GLY A 171 -5.95 -22.08 6.03
C GLY A 171 -6.35 -21.37 7.33
N ARG A 172 -7.64 -21.21 7.53
CA ARG A 172 -8.22 -20.66 8.77
C ARG A 172 -9.35 -21.55 9.25
N SER A 173 -9.35 -21.85 10.55
CA SER A 173 -10.41 -22.62 11.17
C SER A 173 -10.67 -22.13 12.59
N VAL A 174 -11.74 -22.61 13.20
CA VAL A 174 -12.05 -22.39 14.61
C VAL A 174 -11.10 -23.23 15.45
N ILE A 175 -10.64 -22.66 16.56
CA ILE A 175 -9.77 -23.35 17.54
C ILE A 175 -10.67 -23.90 18.64
N ILE A 176 -10.57 -25.21 18.89
CA ILE A 176 -11.28 -25.92 19.95
C ILE A 176 -10.29 -26.66 20.84
N VAL A 177 -10.74 -27.02 22.03
CA VAL A 177 -9.94 -27.79 22.98
C VAL A 177 -9.78 -29.24 22.49
N GLY A 178 -8.56 -29.78 22.59
CA GLY A 178 -8.22 -31.15 22.25
C GLY A 178 -7.53 -31.88 23.42
N PRO A 179 -8.23 -32.32 24.47
CA PRO A 179 -7.62 -32.86 25.69
C PRO A 179 -6.81 -34.14 25.45
N GLN A 180 -7.05 -34.84 24.35
CA GLN A 180 -6.35 -36.07 23.98
C GLN A 180 -5.03 -35.84 23.24
N LEU A 181 -4.77 -34.61 22.81
CA LEU A 181 -3.57 -34.25 22.02
C LEU A 181 -2.41 -33.89 22.95
N LYS A 182 -1.21 -34.26 22.55
CA LYS A 182 0.03 -33.82 23.21
C LYS A 182 0.30 -32.34 22.86
N LEU A 183 1.17 -31.66 23.64
CA LEU A 183 1.49 -30.23 23.45
C LEU A 183 2.04 -29.88 22.06
N HIS A 184 2.71 -30.80 21.41
CA HIS A 184 3.27 -30.64 20.07
C HIS A 184 2.34 -31.13 18.94
N GLN A 185 1.12 -31.55 19.28
CA GLN A 185 0.15 -32.07 18.31
C GLN A 185 -1.04 -31.13 18.14
N CYS A 186 -1.51 -31.01 16.92
CA CYS A 186 -2.76 -30.33 16.60
C CYS A 186 -3.62 -31.21 15.69
N GLY A 187 -4.93 -31.14 15.87
CA GLY A 187 -5.90 -31.80 15.00
C GLY A 187 -6.35 -30.85 13.89
N LEU A 188 -6.25 -31.29 12.65
CA LEU A 188 -6.72 -30.53 11.48
C LEU A 188 -7.87 -31.28 10.80
N PRO A 189 -8.87 -30.57 10.22
CA PRO A 189 -9.86 -31.20 9.35
C PRO A 189 -9.17 -31.89 8.17
N LYS A 190 -9.57 -33.13 7.87
CA LYS A 190 -8.95 -33.95 6.80
C LYS A 190 -8.84 -33.23 5.45
N LEU A 191 -9.91 -32.56 5.03
CA LEU A 191 -9.95 -31.83 3.75
C LEU A 191 -8.98 -30.64 3.74
N MET A 192 -8.86 -29.95 4.87
CA MET A 192 -7.89 -28.86 5.01
C MET A 192 -6.46 -29.38 4.97
N ALA A 193 -6.19 -30.47 5.67
CA ALA A 193 -4.87 -31.11 5.64
C ALA A 193 -4.48 -31.54 4.22
N LEU A 194 -5.41 -32.13 3.47
CA LEU A 194 -5.17 -32.53 2.09
C LEU A 194 -4.79 -31.36 1.18
N GLU A 195 -5.41 -30.19 1.35
CA GLU A 195 -5.07 -29.01 0.55
C GLU A 195 -3.75 -28.37 1.00
N LEU A 196 -3.46 -28.34 2.30
CA LEU A 196 -2.19 -27.81 2.83
C LEU A 196 -0.99 -28.64 2.37
N PHE A 197 -1.09 -29.95 2.41
CA PHE A 197 -0.01 -30.89 2.07
C PHE A 197 -0.04 -31.37 0.62
N LYS A 198 -0.91 -30.82 -0.21
CA LYS A 198 -1.13 -31.24 -1.60
C LYS A 198 0.17 -31.46 -2.42
N PRO A 199 1.18 -30.58 -2.42
CA PRO A 199 2.41 -30.79 -3.17
C PRO A 199 3.19 -32.03 -2.71
N PHE A 200 3.29 -32.20 -1.38
CA PHE A 200 4.00 -33.33 -0.79
C PHE A 200 3.30 -34.67 -1.05
N VAL A 201 1.98 -34.67 -0.93
CA VAL A 201 1.16 -35.85 -1.25
C VAL A 201 1.29 -36.21 -2.73
N MET A 202 1.23 -35.23 -3.64
CA MET A 202 1.42 -35.48 -5.08
C MET A 202 2.81 -36.07 -5.39
N LYS A 203 3.86 -35.54 -4.77
CA LYS A 203 5.21 -36.07 -4.90
C LYS A 203 5.28 -37.52 -4.41
N ARG A 204 4.80 -37.77 -3.19
CA ARG A 204 4.85 -39.10 -2.58
C ARG A 204 4.05 -40.15 -3.36
N LEU A 205 2.89 -39.77 -3.94
CA LEU A 205 2.10 -40.65 -4.83
C LEU A 205 2.87 -41.08 -6.08
N VAL A 206 3.71 -40.20 -6.61
CA VAL A 206 4.59 -40.53 -7.76
C VAL A 206 5.74 -41.42 -7.31
N ASP A 207 6.39 -41.10 -6.18
CA ASP A 207 7.50 -41.87 -5.63
C ASP A 207 7.12 -43.31 -5.28
N LEU A 208 5.88 -43.51 -4.80
CA LEU A 208 5.31 -44.83 -4.50
C LEU A 208 4.70 -45.54 -5.74
N ASN A 209 4.85 -44.98 -6.94
CA ASN A 209 4.33 -45.50 -8.19
C ASN A 209 2.78 -45.68 -8.25
N TYR A 210 2.03 -45.02 -7.38
CA TYR A 210 0.56 -44.95 -7.47
C TYR A 210 0.10 -44.07 -8.65
N ALA A 211 0.95 -43.14 -9.07
CA ALA A 211 0.71 -42.28 -10.21
C ALA A 211 1.95 -42.20 -11.11
N GLN A 212 1.76 -42.29 -12.42
CA GLN A 212 2.84 -42.22 -13.40
C GLN A 212 3.45 -40.83 -13.58
N ASN A 213 2.64 -39.80 -13.30
CA ASN A 213 3.08 -38.40 -13.42
C ASN A 213 2.28 -37.49 -12.48
N ILE A 214 2.76 -36.28 -12.29
CA ILE A 214 2.15 -35.27 -11.41
C ILE A 214 0.71 -34.95 -11.82
N LYS A 215 0.38 -34.99 -13.13
CA LYS A 215 -0.98 -34.72 -13.62
C LYS A 215 -1.97 -35.83 -13.22
N SER A 216 -1.50 -37.08 -13.21
CA SER A 216 -2.28 -38.22 -12.71
C SER A 216 -2.43 -38.15 -11.19
N ALA A 217 -1.35 -37.83 -10.46
CA ALA A 217 -1.40 -37.64 -9.01
C ALA A 217 -2.40 -36.53 -8.61
N LYS A 218 -2.39 -35.39 -9.29
CA LYS A 218 -3.35 -34.31 -9.07
C LYS A 218 -4.81 -34.77 -9.20
N ARG A 219 -5.12 -35.53 -10.24
CA ARG A 219 -6.46 -36.10 -10.43
C ARG A 219 -6.86 -37.09 -9.32
N MET A 220 -5.89 -37.88 -8.82
CA MET A 220 -6.14 -38.79 -7.68
C MET A 220 -6.47 -38.02 -6.40
N VAL A 221 -5.71 -36.95 -6.13
CA VAL A 221 -5.96 -36.07 -4.96
C VAL A 221 -7.33 -35.38 -5.08
N GLU A 222 -7.66 -34.83 -6.25
CA GLU A 222 -8.98 -34.20 -6.50
C GLU A 222 -10.15 -35.19 -6.35
N ARG A 223 -9.95 -36.45 -6.70
CA ARG A 223 -10.94 -37.51 -6.53
C ARG A 223 -10.93 -38.16 -5.14
N GLN A 224 -10.04 -37.74 -4.26
CA GLN A 224 -9.97 -38.23 -2.86
C GLN A 224 -9.94 -39.74 -2.73
N ARG A 225 -9.14 -40.47 -3.54
CA ARG A 225 -9.04 -41.90 -3.48
C ARG A 225 -8.49 -42.36 -2.10
N SER A 226 -8.83 -43.60 -1.67
CA SER A 226 -8.38 -44.14 -0.39
C SER A 226 -6.87 -44.07 -0.17
N GLN A 227 -6.09 -44.42 -1.18
CA GLN A 227 -4.64 -44.36 -1.18
C GLN A 227 -4.06 -42.97 -0.87
N VAL A 228 -4.81 -41.90 -1.19
CA VAL A 228 -4.38 -40.51 -0.91
C VAL A 228 -4.38 -40.24 0.59
N TRP A 229 -5.31 -40.84 1.32
CA TRP A 229 -5.40 -40.66 2.79
C TRP A 229 -4.27 -41.37 3.51
N ASP A 230 -3.89 -42.59 3.08
CA ASP A 230 -2.78 -43.34 3.63
C ASP A 230 -1.46 -42.58 3.43
N VAL A 231 -1.25 -42.07 2.21
CA VAL A 231 -0.09 -41.21 1.88
C VAL A 231 -0.10 -39.90 2.64
N LEU A 232 -1.27 -39.29 2.85
CA LEU A 232 -1.39 -38.06 3.63
C LEU A 232 -0.94 -38.27 5.09
N GLU A 233 -1.32 -39.40 5.71
CA GLU A 233 -0.93 -39.74 7.08
C GLU A 233 0.61 -39.87 7.21
N GLU A 234 1.25 -40.53 6.25
CA GLU A 234 2.70 -40.63 6.18
C GLU A 234 3.38 -39.26 6.03
N VAL A 235 2.87 -38.40 5.15
CA VAL A 235 3.42 -37.06 4.89
C VAL A 235 3.28 -36.14 6.11
N ILE A 236 2.15 -36.22 6.82
CA ILE A 236 1.91 -35.39 8.01
C ILE A 236 2.88 -35.70 9.13
N ALA A 237 3.33 -36.95 9.26
CA ALA A 237 4.29 -37.36 10.29
C ALA A 237 5.66 -36.66 10.11
N GLU A 238 6.04 -36.37 8.87
CA GLU A 238 7.33 -35.76 8.55
C GLU A 238 7.31 -34.23 8.45
N HIS A 239 6.12 -33.64 8.24
CA HIS A 239 6.01 -32.20 7.94
C HIS A 239 5.19 -31.45 9.00
N PRO A 240 5.83 -30.62 9.85
CA PRO A 240 5.12 -29.84 10.84
C PRO A 240 4.39 -28.65 10.22
N VAL A 241 3.33 -28.18 10.87
CA VAL A 241 2.57 -26.99 10.52
C VAL A 241 2.87 -25.85 11.48
N MET A 242 2.83 -24.62 10.97
CA MET A 242 2.93 -23.42 11.80
C MET A 242 1.53 -22.94 12.17
N LEU A 243 1.24 -22.86 13.46
CA LEU A 243 -0.03 -22.36 13.97
C LEU A 243 0.10 -20.91 14.41
N ASN A 244 -0.86 -20.09 14.02
CA ASN A 244 -0.94 -18.68 14.43
C ASN A 244 -2.32 -18.37 15.02
N ARG A 245 -2.35 -17.69 16.15
CA ARG A 245 -3.57 -17.20 16.80
C ARG A 245 -3.56 -15.67 16.87
N ALA A 246 -4.71 -15.01 16.65
CA ALA A 246 -4.86 -13.58 16.86
C ALA A 246 -5.27 -13.28 18.33
N PRO A 247 -4.68 -12.27 19.00
CA PRO A 247 -3.56 -11.43 18.56
C PRO A 247 -2.31 -12.25 18.29
N THR A 248 -1.46 -11.84 17.34
CA THR A 248 -0.35 -12.66 16.85
C THR A 248 0.56 -13.12 17.99
N CYS A 249 0.48 -14.40 18.29
CA CYS A 249 1.32 -15.07 19.27
C CYS A 249 1.70 -16.43 18.70
N LEU A 250 2.98 -16.74 18.70
CA LEU A 250 3.45 -18.08 18.38
C LEU A 250 3.39 -18.91 19.65
N LEU A 251 2.83 -20.10 19.59
CA LEU A 251 2.61 -20.97 20.75
C LEU A 251 3.89 -21.26 21.56
N TYR A 252 5.02 -21.36 20.87
CA TYR A 252 6.32 -21.61 21.53
C TYR A 252 7.00 -20.33 22.06
N THR A 253 6.53 -19.13 21.69
CA THR A 253 7.05 -17.85 22.21
C THR A 253 6.18 -17.29 23.34
N SER A 254 5.01 -17.87 23.57
CA SER A 254 4.16 -17.51 24.69
C SER A 254 4.69 -18.19 25.96
N PRO A 255 5.08 -17.43 27.01
CA PRO A 255 5.49 -18.04 28.25
C PRO A 255 4.37 -18.91 28.81
N SER A 256 4.68 -20.14 29.14
CA SER A 256 3.75 -21.04 29.81
C SER A 256 3.44 -20.49 31.22
N PRO A 257 2.22 -20.64 31.73
CA PRO A 257 1.92 -20.33 33.14
C PRO A 257 2.81 -21.06 34.14
N ARG A 258 3.52 -22.10 33.69
CA ARG A 258 4.49 -22.86 34.50
C ARG A 258 5.90 -22.29 34.45
N ASP A 259 6.17 -21.33 33.59
CA ASP A 259 7.51 -20.69 33.48
C ASP A 259 7.64 -19.48 34.43
N LYS A 260 6.73 -19.33 35.39
CA LYS A 260 6.77 -18.32 36.46
C LYS A 260 7.21 -18.96 37.78
#